data_5d3c1068da389c151f1b2a94528bdcb9
#
_entry.id   5d3c1068da389c151f1b2a94528bdcb9
#
_cell.length_a   1.000
_cell.length_b   1.000
_cell.length_c   1.000
_cell.angle_alpha   90.00
_cell.angle_beta   90.00
_cell.angle_gamma   90.00
#
_symmetry.space_group_name_H-M   'P 1'
#
loop_
_entity.id
_entity.type
_entity.pdbx_description
1 polymer ?
#
loop_
_entity_poly.entity_id
_entity_poly.type
_entity_poly.pdbx_seq_one_letter_code
_entity_poly.pdbx_strand_id
1 'polypeptide(L)'
;MIDTNVKNISFFKMHGLGNDFVVIDSRLKSTNLTANFIKKLGDRNFGVGFDQLAIIHDSEVSDARLTFFNSDGSKSATCGNATRCIANLLMDEIKKEQIDLSTDYKSLKAKRE
;
A
#
# COMPACT_ATOMS: atom_id res chain seq x y z
N MET A 1 11.36 2.32 -24.45
CA MET A 1 10.38 3.40 -24.26
C MET A 1 9.90 3.37 -22.82
N ILE A 2 9.81 4.51 -22.23
CA ILE A 2 9.31 4.60 -20.85
C ILE A 2 7.79 4.57 -20.90
N ASP A 3 7.22 3.69 -20.11
CA ASP A 3 5.78 3.65 -19.97
C ASP A 3 5.33 4.90 -19.24
N THR A 4 4.58 5.76 -19.91
CA THR A 4 4.11 7.02 -19.34
C THR A 4 3.16 6.79 -18.16
N ASN A 5 2.48 5.65 -18.10
CA ASN A 5 1.61 5.33 -16.98
C ASN A 5 2.40 5.15 -15.69
N VAL A 6 3.59 4.59 -15.79
CA VAL A 6 4.48 4.40 -14.64
C VAL A 6 4.93 5.74 -14.07
N LYS A 7 5.21 6.72 -14.95
CA LYS A 7 5.63 8.06 -14.52
C LYS A 7 4.57 8.80 -13.72
N ASN A 8 3.31 8.46 -13.91
CA ASN A 8 2.20 9.17 -13.30
C ASN A 8 1.65 8.48 -12.06
N ILE A 9 2.31 7.43 -11.60
CA ILE A 9 1.92 6.77 -10.37
C ILE A 9 2.39 7.58 -9.18
N SER A 10 1.44 8.08 -8.40
CA SER A 10 1.75 8.77 -7.16
C SER A 10 1.95 7.75 -6.05
N PHE A 11 3.01 7.92 -5.29
CA PHE A 11 3.27 7.06 -4.15
C PHE A 11 3.94 7.87 -3.05
N PHE A 12 3.93 7.33 -1.85
CA PHE A 12 4.70 7.89 -0.75
C PHE A 12 5.37 6.78 0.03
N LYS A 13 6.49 7.12 0.64
CA LYS A 13 7.26 6.16 1.41
C LYS A 13 7.05 6.42 2.89
N MET A 14 6.78 5.37 3.63
CA MET A 14 6.53 5.44 5.07
C MET A 14 7.53 4.58 5.82
N HIS A 15 7.75 4.92 7.07
CA HIS A 15 8.63 4.16 7.95
C HIS A 15 7.87 3.83 9.22
N GLY A 16 8.02 2.60 9.71
CA GLY A 16 7.42 2.19 10.97
C GLY A 16 8.16 1.01 11.56
N LEU A 17 8.61 1.13 12.80
CA LEU A 17 9.23 0.04 13.56
C LEU A 17 10.36 -0.67 12.82
N GLY A 18 11.23 0.12 12.16
CA GLY A 18 12.40 -0.43 11.47
C GLY A 18 12.15 -0.90 10.06
N ASN A 19 10.90 -0.88 9.59
CA ASN A 19 10.56 -1.22 8.22
C ASN A 19 10.27 0.03 7.41
N ASP A 20 10.57 0.00 6.12
CA ASP A 20 10.09 1.02 5.20
C ASP A 20 9.17 0.37 4.17
N PHE A 21 8.15 1.11 3.76
CA PHE A 21 7.22 0.63 2.77
C PHE A 21 6.73 1.76 1.89
N VAL A 22 6.46 1.41 0.66
CA VAL A 22 5.87 2.31 -0.32
C VAL A 22 4.37 2.09 -0.33
N VAL A 23 3.61 3.17 -0.34
CA VAL A 23 2.14 3.11 -0.39
C VAL A 23 1.69 3.76 -1.68
N ILE A 24 0.88 3.04 -2.43
CA ILE A 24 0.26 3.52 -3.66
C ILE A 24 -1.25 3.57 -3.44
N ASP A 25 -1.82 4.75 -3.63
CA ASP A 25 -3.27 4.94 -3.49
C ASP A 25 -3.90 4.82 -4.87
N SER A 26 -4.64 3.73 -5.09
CA SER A 26 -5.33 3.51 -6.35
C SER A 26 -6.85 3.57 -6.22
N ARG A 27 -7.35 4.25 -5.19
CA ARG A 27 -8.80 4.39 -4.99
C ARG A 27 -9.47 5.20 -6.07
N LEU A 28 -8.83 6.28 -6.52
CA LEU A 28 -9.40 7.17 -7.53
C LEU A 28 -8.92 6.83 -8.93
N LYS A 29 -7.75 6.26 -9.05
CA LYS A 29 -7.17 5.91 -10.33
C LYS A 29 -6.57 4.52 -10.22
N SER A 30 -7.16 3.57 -10.93
CA SER A 30 -6.67 2.20 -10.94
C SER A 30 -5.26 2.12 -11.50
N THR A 31 -4.42 1.35 -10.85
CA THR A 31 -3.06 1.09 -11.32
C THR A 31 -2.88 -0.41 -11.49
N ASN A 32 -2.34 -0.80 -12.65
CA ASN A 32 -1.98 -2.18 -12.91
C ASN A 32 -0.47 -2.32 -12.82
N LEU A 33 0.01 -2.84 -11.70
CA LEU A 33 1.42 -3.02 -11.47
C LEU A 33 1.80 -4.47 -11.71
N THR A 34 2.86 -4.67 -12.50
CA THR A 34 3.41 -5.99 -12.70
C THR A 34 4.38 -6.34 -11.59
N ALA A 35 4.59 -7.64 -11.37
CA ALA A 35 5.60 -8.08 -10.40
C ALA A 35 6.99 -7.55 -10.75
N ASN A 36 7.31 -7.49 -12.05
CA ASN A 36 8.59 -6.95 -12.50
C ASN A 36 8.74 -5.47 -12.17
N PHE A 37 7.67 -4.69 -12.33
CA PHE A 37 7.70 -3.28 -11.98
C PHE A 37 7.92 -3.09 -10.47
N ILE A 38 7.21 -3.87 -9.67
CA ILE A 38 7.33 -3.80 -8.20
C ILE A 38 8.75 -4.16 -7.79
N LYS A 39 9.32 -5.19 -8.39
CA LYS A 39 10.69 -5.59 -8.12
C LYS A 39 11.69 -4.49 -8.46
N LYS A 40 11.51 -3.82 -9.59
CA LYS A 40 12.37 -2.69 -9.98
C LYS A 40 12.22 -1.53 -9.02
N LEU A 41 11.00 -1.23 -8.62
CA LEU A 41 10.75 -0.14 -7.68
C LEU A 41 11.38 -0.45 -6.31
N GLY A 42 11.39 -1.72 -5.92
CA GLY A 42 11.96 -2.15 -4.65
C GLY A 42 13.47 -2.23 -4.62
N ASP A 43 14.13 -2.12 -5.77
CA ASP A 43 15.57 -2.15 -5.85
C ASP A 43 16.15 -0.90 -5.20
N ARG A 44 17.01 -1.08 -4.20
CA ARG A 44 17.56 0.05 -3.44
C ARG A 44 18.63 0.83 -4.19
N ASN A 45 19.16 0.26 -5.27
CA ASN A 45 20.16 0.93 -6.10
C ASN A 45 19.52 1.70 -7.26
N PHE A 46 18.50 1.15 -7.89
CA PHE A 46 17.93 1.70 -9.12
C PHE A 46 16.49 2.18 -8.96
N GLY A 47 15.80 1.73 -7.92
CA GLY A 47 14.44 2.16 -7.62
C GLY A 47 14.37 2.99 -6.36
N VAL A 48 13.17 3.05 -5.79
CA VAL A 48 12.92 3.75 -4.53
C VAL A 48 13.46 2.96 -3.35
N GLY A 49 13.40 1.64 -3.44
CA GLY A 49 13.77 0.75 -2.35
C GLY A 49 12.69 0.69 -1.27
N PHE A 50 12.36 -0.52 -0.84
CA PHE A 50 11.40 -0.72 0.25
C PHE A 50 11.48 -2.16 0.74
N ASP A 51 10.98 -2.39 1.94
CA ASP A 51 10.79 -3.74 2.44
C ASP A 51 9.50 -4.33 1.88
N GLN A 52 8.43 -3.54 1.87
CA GLN A 52 7.14 -3.96 1.33
C GLN A 52 6.45 -2.80 0.62
N LEU A 53 5.52 -3.16 -0.25
CA LEU A 53 4.68 -2.20 -0.96
C LEU A 53 3.24 -2.52 -0.65
N ALA A 54 2.45 -1.48 -0.37
CA ALA A 54 1.03 -1.60 -0.10
C ALA A 54 0.25 -0.79 -1.13
N ILE A 55 -0.85 -1.35 -1.61
CA ILE A 55 -1.76 -0.66 -2.51
C ILE A 55 -3.09 -0.49 -1.80
N ILE A 56 -3.62 0.73 -1.81
CA ILE A 56 -4.94 1.04 -1.25
C ILE A 56 -5.94 1.02 -2.40
N HIS A 57 -6.93 0.16 -2.30
CA HIS A 57 -8.00 0.04 -3.30
C HIS A 57 -9.33 0.49 -2.72
N ASP A 58 -10.24 0.92 -3.59
CA ASP A 58 -11.62 1.08 -3.20
C ASP A 58 -12.23 -0.26 -2.80
N SER A 59 -13.25 -0.19 -1.95
CA SER A 59 -13.97 -1.37 -1.52
C SER A 59 -15.44 -1.05 -1.39
N GLU A 60 -16.30 -2.01 -1.74
CA GLU A 60 -17.74 -1.89 -1.54
C GLU A 60 -18.18 -2.46 -0.19
N VAL A 61 -17.29 -3.19 0.49
CA VAL A 61 -17.63 -3.91 1.73
C VAL A 61 -16.86 -3.37 2.94
N SER A 62 -15.88 -2.49 2.72
CA SER A 62 -15.07 -1.90 3.78
C SER A 62 -14.71 -0.48 3.38
N ASP A 63 -14.05 0.25 4.26
CA ASP A 63 -13.60 1.60 3.93
C ASP A 63 -12.50 1.58 2.87
N ALA A 64 -11.65 0.56 2.87
CA ALA A 64 -10.64 0.36 1.84
C ALA A 64 -10.17 -1.09 1.87
N ARG A 65 -9.64 -1.55 0.73
CA ARG A 65 -9.02 -2.86 0.61
C ARG A 65 -7.52 -2.68 0.38
N LEU A 66 -6.71 -3.45 1.05
CA LEU A 66 -5.26 -3.37 0.95
C LEU A 66 -4.69 -4.64 0.33
N THR A 67 -3.72 -4.47 -0.56
CA THR A 67 -2.88 -5.57 -1.03
C THR A 67 -1.43 -5.26 -0.75
N PHE A 68 -0.64 -6.30 -0.49
CA PHE A 68 0.76 -6.14 -0.10
C PHE A 68 1.66 -6.97 -1.00
N PHE A 69 2.85 -6.43 -1.26
CA PHE A 69 3.86 -7.10 -2.06
C PHE A 69 5.21 -6.96 -1.38
N ASN A 70 6.03 -7.98 -1.54
CA ASN A 70 7.42 -7.95 -1.12
C ASN A 70 8.26 -7.20 -2.17
N SER A 71 9.48 -6.84 -1.80
CA SER A 71 10.35 -6.10 -2.70
C SER A 71 10.76 -6.88 -3.94
N ASP A 72 10.61 -8.20 -3.92
CA ASP A 72 10.89 -9.03 -5.10
C ASP A 72 9.70 -9.15 -6.05
N GLY A 73 8.59 -8.46 -5.76
CA GLY A 73 7.38 -8.49 -6.57
C GLY A 73 6.40 -9.59 -6.21
N SER A 74 6.74 -10.46 -5.27
CA SER A 74 5.82 -11.50 -4.83
C SER A 74 4.75 -10.93 -3.92
N LYS A 75 3.57 -11.53 -3.94
CA LYS A 75 2.46 -11.08 -3.12
C LYS A 75 2.66 -11.51 -1.67
N SER A 76 2.37 -10.61 -0.74
CA SER A 76 2.42 -10.87 0.69
C SER A 76 1.00 -10.86 1.23
N ALA A 77 0.71 -11.76 2.18
CA ALA A 77 -0.62 -11.84 2.76
C ALA A 77 -0.93 -10.68 3.69
N THR A 78 0.03 -10.25 4.49
CA THR A 78 -0.17 -9.19 5.47
C THR A 78 1.11 -8.40 5.69
N CYS A 79 0.92 -7.17 6.18
CA CYS A 79 2.00 -6.36 6.71
C CYS A 79 1.43 -5.52 7.85
N GLY A 80 1.65 -5.96 9.09
CA GLY A 80 1.06 -5.31 10.27
C GLY A 80 1.47 -3.85 10.42
N ASN A 81 2.75 -3.54 10.19
CA ASN A 81 3.23 -2.17 10.32
C ASN A 81 2.62 -1.25 9.26
N ALA A 82 2.59 -1.70 8.00
CA ALA A 82 1.97 -0.93 6.93
C ALA A 82 0.49 -0.74 7.18
N THR A 83 -0.21 -1.77 7.63
CA THR A 83 -1.64 -1.69 7.92
C THR A 83 -1.93 -0.63 8.97
N ARG A 84 -1.15 -0.59 10.06
CA ARG A 84 -1.34 0.42 11.10
C ARG A 84 -1.09 1.83 10.59
N CYS A 85 -0.04 2.03 9.82
CA CYS A 85 0.28 3.34 9.28
C CYS A 85 -0.79 3.82 8.30
N ILE A 86 -1.26 2.92 7.43
CA ILE A 86 -2.31 3.24 6.47
C ILE A 86 -3.63 3.51 7.18
N ALA A 87 -3.95 2.72 8.21
CA ALA A 87 -5.17 2.94 8.99
C ALA A 87 -5.17 4.33 9.61
N ASN A 88 -4.06 4.75 10.21
CA ASN A 88 -3.94 6.09 10.78
C ASN A 88 -4.11 7.18 9.72
N LEU A 89 -3.46 7.00 8.57
CA LEU A 89 -3.56 7.94 7.47
C LEU A 89 -5.01 8.09 7.00
N LEU A 90 -5.70 6.98 6.81
CA LEU A 90 -7.08 7.00 6.32
C LEU A 90 -8.05 7.54 7.37
N MET A 91 -7.84 7.22 8.65
CA MET A 91 -8.66 7.78 9.71
C MET A 91 -8.54 9.31 9.79
N ASP A 92 -7.32 9.83 9.59
CA ASP A 92 -7.13 11.27 9.53
C ASP A 92 -7.84 11.88 8.33
N GLU A 93 -7.75 11.21 7.17
CA GLU A 93 -8.37 11.69 5.94
C GLU A 93 -9.88 11.77 6.05
N ILE A 94 -10.52 10.73 6.58
CA ILE A 94 -11.98 10.68 6.71
C ILE A 94 -12.48 11.23 8.03
N LYS A 95 -11.57 11.65 8.92
CA LYS A 95 -11.86 12.23 10.22
C LYS A 95 -12.69 11.30 11.09
N LYS A 96 -12.28 10.04 11.15
CA LYS A 96 -12.88 9.02 12.00
C LYS A 96 -11.85 8.43 12.94
N GLU A 97 -12.34 7.89 14.07
CA GLU A 97 -11.50 7.23 15.06
C GLU A 97 -11.45 5.71 14.86
N GLN A 98 -12.20 5.21 13.89
CA GLN A 98 -12.27 3.79 13.57
C GLN A 98 -12.42 3.61 12.07
N ILE A 99 -11.78 2.59 11.53
CA ILE A 99 -11.87 2.29 10.11
C ILE A 99 -11.92 0.78 9.90
N ASP A 100 -12.69 0.36 8.90
CA ASP A 100 -12.77 -1.02 8.48
C ASP A 100 -11.90 -1.21 7.24
N LEU A 101 -10.96 -2.13 7.32
CA LEU A 101 -10.07 -2.47 6.22
C LEU A 101 -10.26 -3.93 5.86
N SER A 102 -10.08 -4.25 4.59
CA SER A 102 -10.10 -5.64 4.14
C SER A 102 -8.83 -5.94 3.36
N THR A 103 -8.47 -7.22 3.35
CA THR A 103 -7.42 -7.74 2.48
C THR A 103 -8.01 -8.89 1.70
N ASP A 104 -7.23 -9.52 0.84
CA ASP A 104 -7.70 -10.71 0.13
C ASP A 104 -8.01 -11.87 1.06
N TYR A 105 -7.57 -11.80 2.31
CA TYR A 105 -7.64 -12.91 3.25
C TYR A 105 -8.55 -12.67 4.45
N LYS A 106 -8.75 -11.42 4.85
CA LYS A 106 -9.52 -11.13 6.06
C LYS A 106 -10.01 -9.69 6.12
N SER A 107 -10.91 -9.45 7.04
CA SER A 107 -11.38 -8.11 7.40
C SER A 107 -10.72 -7.69 8.70
N LEU A 108 -10.40 -6.40 8.79
CA LEU A 108 -9.73 -5.82 9.93
C LEU A 108 -10.47 -4.57 10.38
N LYS A 109 -10.51 -4.36 11.69
CA LYS A 109 -10.97 -3.09 12.24
C LYS A 109 -9.80 -2.42 12.94
N ALA A 110 -9.54 -1.17 12.60
CA ALA A 110 -8.54 -0.37 13.29
C ALA A 110 -9.25 0.73 14.06
N LYS A 111 -8.82 0.92 15.29
CA LYS A 111 -9.41 1.92 16.17
C LYS A 111 -8.30 2.73 16.80
N ARG A 112 -8.48 4.04 16.80
CA ARG A 112 -7.55 4.95 17.45
C ARG A 112 -7.85 4.99 18.94
N GLU A 113 -6.81 4.94 19.74
CA GLU A 113 -6.94 5.03 21.19
C GLU A 113 -6.55 6.39 21.73
#